data_06378d9cdc7be76dd79488a25f89bb19
#
_entry.id   06378d9cdc7be76dd79488a25f89bb19
#
_cell.length_a   1.000
_cell.length_b   1.000
_cell.length_c   1.000
_cell.angle_alpha   90.00
_cell.angle_beta   90.00
_cell.angle_gamma   90.00
#
_symmetry.space_group_name_H-M   'P 1'
#
loop_
_entity.id
_entity.type
_entity.pdbx_description
1 polymer ?
#
loop_
_entity_poly.entity_id
_entity_poly.type
_entity_poly.pdbx_seq_one_letter_code
_entity_poly.pdbx_strand_id
1 'polypeptide(L)'
;MSDFDPAEPKSGNPDRRDFLGGLAAALGAAAVAGGAAETAEAKPAKGSSSRPVSDAKLRAAIDTVVVIFAENRSFNNLFADFPGLQQPLSEVPAERTRQRDRDGKVMEKLPKIWEGLVPSKQVVEHTEYLIGPDDLAPIPNGPFALKTPEGDPLPHGLVTRDLVHAFYHNQMQINGGANDQFVAWGDSGALVMGHYGDMRAQLRMWQIAREFTLCDNFFMGAFGGSFLNHQYLIAAQPPFYPDADKSPAAKRIAKLEGDDPKGTRLKLDPKTPASAIDGPAVFGPNTLSPDFWAVNTMLPPYAPTYELDAAKPGYANADSAHTLVPQQHKTIGDMLSAKGVDWAWYAGGWNAALEGRMNDASFPSRPNFQPHHQPFNYYDRFAPGTADRAKFLRDGGEGSTARTNKFLADAEAGKLPAVSYYKPQGNLNMHAGYSDIDAGDRHIAAVIDALRASPQWEKMLIVITFDENGGWWDHVAPPKGDRWGPGTRIPAVIVSPHAKKGTVDHTIYDTGSIARFLTRRFGLEKLEGLKMREDAMLAAGGVAPGDLTGALDIA
;
A
#
# COMPACT_ATOMS: atom_id res chain seq x y z
N MET A 1 -13.73 -7.98 -11.17
CA MET A 1 -14.29 -7.43 -9.95
C MET A 1 -13.18 -7.49 -8.93
N SER A 2 -12.50 -6.37 -8.69
CA SER A 2 -11.74 -6.15 -7.48
C SER A 2 -12.79 -6.09 -6.38
N ASP A 3 -12.91 -7.14 -5.67
CA ASP A 3 -14.08 -7.48 -4.93
C ASP A 3 -14.13 -6.70 -3.64
N PHE A 4 -15.16 -5.89 -3.49
CA PHE A 4 -15.41 -5.11 -2.29
C PHE A 4 -14.46 -3.93 -2.01
N ASP A 5 -14.24 -3.11 -3.01
CA ASP A 5 -14.04 -1.69 -2.76
C ASP A 5 -15.39 -0.98 -2.99
N PRO A 6 -16.07 -0.48 -1.95
CA PRO A 6 -17.35 0.21 -2.09
C PRO A 6 -17.24 1.55 -2.82
N ALA A 7 -16.04 1.94 -3.24
CA ALA A 7 -15.81 3.14 -4.04
C ALA A 7 -15.89 2.90 -5.56
N GLU A 8 -16.02 1.66 -6.04
CA GLU A 8 -16.18 1.42 -7.47
C GLU A 8 -17.57 1.85 -7.96
N PRO A 9 -17.68 2.73 -8.98
CA PRO A 9 -18.93 3.01 -9.62
C PRO A 9 -19.40 1.75 -10.38
N LYS A 10 -20.62 1.31 -10.14
CA LYS A 10 -21.26 0.23 -10.88
C LYS A 10 -21.27 0.57 -12.37
N SER A 11 -20.43 -0.07 -13.16
CA SER A 11 -20.53 -0.02 -14.62
C SER A 11 -21.85 -0.67 -15.05
N GLY A 12 -22.76 0.11 -15.57
CA GLY A 12 -24.02 -0.35 -16.15
C GLY A 12 -23.74 -1.25 -17.34
N ASN A 13 -24.15 -2.51 -17.25
CA ASN A 13 -24.09 -3.47 -18.32
C ASN A 13 -25.33 -3.31 -19.21
N PRO A 14 -25.21 -3.05 -20.53
CA PRO A 14 -26.32 -3.30 -21.44
C PRO A 14 -26.24 -4.73 -21.98
N ASP A 15 -27.26 -5.52 -21.66
CA ASP A 15 -27.60 -6.78 -22.35
C ASP A 15 -27.53 -6.65 -23.88
N ARG A 16 -26.74 -7.49 -24.53
CA ARG A 16 -27.04 -7.94 -25.90
C ARG A 16 -26.50 -9.34 -26.13
N ARG A 17 -27.48 -10.21 -26.43
CA ARG A 17 -27.36 -11.57 -26.91
C ARG A 17 -26.81 -11.62 -28.34
N ASP A 18 -26.17 -12.78 -28.60
CA ASP A 18 -26.00 -13.47 -29.87
C ASP A 18 -25.01 -12.93 -30.90
N PHE A 19 -23.92 -13.65 -31.08
CA PHE A 19 -23.60 -14.30 -32.36
C PHE A 19 -22.58 -15.43 -32.21
N LEU A 20 -22.97 -16.61 -32.68
CA LEU A 20 -22.17 -17.82 -32.85
C LEU A 20 -21.31 -17.75 -34.13
N GLY A 21 -20.13 -18.36 -34.10
CA GLY A 21 -19.48 -18.82 -35.33
C GLY A 21 -17.95 -18.87 -35.29
N GLY A 22 -17.39 -19.95 -34.92
CA GLY A 22 -16.41 -20.90 -35.32
C GLY A 22 -15.21 -20.45 -36.19
N LEU A 23 -14.03 -20.87 -35.86
CA LEU A 23 -13.22 -21.84 -36.59
C LEU A 23 -11.85 -22.10 -35.91
N ALA A 24 -11.36 -23.30 -36.13
CA ALA A 24 -10.29 -23.98 -35.44
C ALA A 24 -8.87 -23.69 -35.96
N ALA A 25 -7.92 -23.91 -35.05
CA ALA A 25 -6.58 -24.52 -35.19
C ALA A 25 -5.55 -23.96 -36.18
N ALA A 26 -4.38 -23.58 -35.62
CA ALA A 26 -3.09 -24.04 -36.13
C ALA A 26 -2.02 -23.94 -35.03
N LEU A 27 -1.45 -25.09 -34.67
CA LEU A 27 -0.26 -25.25 -33.84
C LEU A 27 0.98 -24.77 -34.62
N GLY A 28 1.80 -23.95 -33.98
CA GLY A 28 3.14 -23.62 -34.47
C GLY A 28 4.06 -23.35 -33.31
N ALA A 29 4.84 -24.37 -32.93
CA ALA A 29 5.91 -24.22 -31.97
C ALA A 29 7.07 -23.40 -32.56
N ALA A 30 7.39 -22.27 -31.98
CA ALA A 30 8.63 -21.55 -32.25
C ALA A 30 9.45 -21.48 -30.95
N ALA A 31 10.58 -22.18 -30.98
CA ALA A 31 11.60 -22.08 -29.95
C ALA A 31 12.22 -20.67 -29.96
N VAL A 32 12.12 -19.93 -28.88
CA VAL A 32 12.77 -18.64 -28.71
C VAL A 32 14.07 -18.88 -27.97
N ALA A 33 15.19 -18.64 -28.68
CA ALA A 33 16.53 -18.59 -28.10
C ALA A 33 16.60 -17.43 -27.08
N GLY A 34 16.96 -17.75 -25.85
CA GLY A 34 17.16 -16.77 -24.80
C GLY A 34 18.39 -15.91 -25.06
N GLY A 35 18.18 -14.64 -25.34
CA GLY A 35 19.21 -13.62 -25.19
C GLY A 35 19.27 -13.19 -23.74
N ALA A 36 20.37 -13.51 -23.04
CA ALA A 36 20.64 -13.00 -21.70
C ALA A 36 20.82 -11.48 -21.76
N ALA A 37 19.86 -10.72 -21.23
CA ALA A 37 20.08 -9.33 -20.94
C ALA A 37 20.99 -9.24 -19.72
N GLU A 38 22.17 -8.66 -19.88
CA GLU A 38 23.07 -8.31 -18.77
C GLU A 38 22.32 -7.33 -17.84
N THR A 39 21.93 -7.84 -16.68
CA THR A 39 21.47 -7.00 -15.58
C THR A 39 22.68 -6.24 -15.05
N ALA A 40 22.69 -4.91 -15.26
CA ALA A 40 23.69 -4.04 -14.65
C ALA A 40 23.50 -4.12 -13.12
N GLU A 41 24.38 -4.88 -12.45
CA GLU A 41 24.46 -4.89 -10.99
C GLU A 41 24.82 -3.49 -10.49
N ALA A 42 23.91 -2.90 -9.73
CA ALA A 42 24.21 -1.69 -8.97
C ALA A 42 25.29 -2.03 -7.94
N LYS A 43 26.50 -1.45 -8.12
CA LYS A 43 27.57 -1.56 -7.12
C LYS A 43 27.06 -0.99 -5.79
N PRO A 44 27.23 -1.71 -4.67
CA PRO A 44 26.83 -1.18 -3.37
C PRO A 44 27.63 0.11 -3.09
N ALA A 45 26.92 1.20 -2.82
CA ALA A 45 27.52 2.45 -2.39
C ALA A 45 28.34 2.18 -1.11
N LYS A 46 29.55 2.74 -1.04
CA LYS A 46 30.39 2.70 0.17
C LYS A 46 29.64 3.42 1.28
N GLY A 47 28.97 2.65 2.13
CA GLY A 47 28.26 3.17 3.29
C GLY A 47 29.21 3.97 4.18
N SER A 48 28.80 5.16 4.56
CA SER A 48 29.39 5.93 5.66
C SER A 48 29.41 5.01 6.88
N SER A 49 30.59 4.72 7.42
CA SER A 49 30.77 3.85 8.59
C SER A 49 30.40 4.60 9.88
N SER A 50 29.11 4.94 10.04
CA SER A 50 28.60 5.27 11.36
C SER A 50 28.57 3.97 12.20
N ARG A 51 29.16 4.01 13.40
CA ARG A 51 29.11 2.86 14.32
C ARG A 51 27.65 2.47 14.52
N PRO A 52 27.33 1.17 14.47
CA PRO A 52 25.95 0.70 14.69
C PRO A 52 25.44 1.23 16.06
N VAL A 53 24.26 1.80 16.08
CA VAL A 53 23.60 2.23 17.33
C VAL A 53 23.49 1.04 18.27
N SER A 54 24.01 1.16 19.51
CA SER A 54 23.88 0.06 20.48
C SER A 54 22.45 -0.03 21.03
N ASP A 55 22.02 -1.24 21.37
CA ASP A 55 20.69 -1.47 21.94
C ASP A 55 20.45 -0.70 23.25
N ALA A 56 21.50 -0.50 24.06
CA ALA A 56 21.40 0.29 25.29
C ALA A 56 21.09 1.76 24.99
N LYS A 57 21.80 2.35 24.02
CA LYS A 57 21.56 3.74 23.58
C LYS A 57 20.18 3.87 22.93
N LEU A 58 19.80 2.93 22.07
CA LEU A 58 18.48 2.91 21.45
C LEU A 58 17.35 2.89 22.51
N ARG A 59 17.49 2.03 23.53
CA ARG A 59 16.54 1.97 24.65
C ARG A 59 16.49 3.22 25.50
N ALA A 60 17.60 3.92 25.65
CA ALA A 60 17.66 5.17 26.40
C ALA A 60 17.03 6.35 25.64
N ALA A 61 17.17 6.35 24.30
CA ALA A 61 16.74 7.45 23.46
C ALA A 61 15.25 7.38 23.07
N ILE A 62 14.70 6.18 22.84
CA ILE A 62 13.33 6.02 22.31
C ILE A 62 12.46 5.24 23.31
N ASP A 63 11.42 5.85 23.83
CA ASP A 63 10.41 5.23 24.70
C ASP A 63 9.07 5.04 23.98
N THR A 64 8.74 5.93 23.04
CA THR A 64 7.47 5.94 22.30
C THR A 64 7.72 5.80 20.79
N VAL A 65 7.04 4.87 20.15
CA VAL A 65 7.07 4.67 18.70
C VAL A 65 5.67 4.90 18.13
N VAL A 66 5.57 5.77 17.16
CA VAL A 66 4.34 6.07 16.42
C VAL A 66 4.50 5.66 14.97
N VAL A 67 3.56 4.92 14.43
CA VAL A 67 3.51 4.57 13.00
C VAL A 67 2.27 5.21 12.39
N ILE A 68 2.46 6.16 11.48
CA ILE A 68 1.40 6.78 10.68
C ILE A 68 1.37 6.02 9.35
N PHE A 69 0.25 5.35 9.07
CA PHE A 69 0.11 4.43 7.94
C PHE A 69 -0.92 5.00 6.95
N ALA A 70 -0.43 5.79 5.98
CA ALA A 70 -1.20 6.41 4.91
C ALA A 70 -1.51 5.41 3.78
N GLU A 71 -2.15 5.85 2.70
CA GLU A 71 -2.60 4.96 1.63
C GLU A 71 -2.13 5.34 0.24
N ASN A 72 -1.75 4.29 -0.47
CA ASN A 72 -1.79 4.07 -1.91
C ASN A 72 -0.98 5.08 -2.73
N ARG A 73 0.29 5.30 -2.38
CA ARG A 73 1.19 6.15 -3.19
C ARG A 73 2.56 5.52 -3.36
N SER A 74 3.01 5.38 -4.62
CA SER A 74 4.40 5.02 -4.89
C SER A 74 5.35 6.18 -4.54
N PHE A 75 6.61 5.85 -4.38
CA PHE A 75 7.63 6.88 -4.13
C PHE A 75 7.70 7.91 -5.27
N ASN A 76 7.67 7.45 -6.53
CA ASN A 76 7.68 8.34 -7.69
C ASN A 76 6.49 9.30 -7.73
N ASN A 77 5.32 8.84 -7.31
CA ASN A 77 4.12 9.67 -7.34
C ASN A 77 4.29 10.97 -6.53
N LEU A 78 4.97 10.89 -5.37
CA LEU A 78 5.10 12.02 -4.43
C LEU A 78 6.53 12.54 -4.23
N PHE A 79 7.60 11.75 -4.43
CA PHE A 79 8.97 12.12 -4.05
C PHE A 79 10.04 11.93 -5.15
N ALA A 80 9.66 11.64 -6.40
CA ALA A 80 10.55 11.17 -7.48
C ALA A 80 11.86 11.95 -7.69
N ASP A 81 11.89 13.27 -7.41
CA ASP A 81 13.07 14.12 -7.59
C ASP A 81 13.39 14.92 -6.31
N PHE A 82 13.14 14.31 -5.15
CA PHE A 82 13.52 14.91 -3.88
C PHE A 82 15.06 15.07 -3.82
N PRO A 83 15.58 16.20 -3.34
CA PRO A 83 17.04 16.41 -3.29
C PRO A 83 17.77 15.36 -2.46
N GLY A 84 18.84 14.80 -3.01
CA GLY A 84 19.70 13.82 -2.32
C GLY A 84 19.30 12.36 -2.53
N LEU A 85 18.33 12.06 -3.39
CA LEU A 85 18.01 10.68 -3.75
C LEU A 85 19.19 9.95 -4.40
N GLN A 86 19.30 8.66 -4.15
CA GLN A 86 20.29 7.81 -4.83
C GLN A 86 20.01 7.67 -6.33
N GLN A 87 18.73 7.65 -6.71
CA GLN A 87 18.26 7.57 -8.10
C GLN A 87 17.07 8.53 -8.28
N PRO A 88 17.28 9.81 -8.62
CA PRO A 88 16.18 10.70 -8.97
C PRO A 88 15.59 10.31 -10.34
N LEU A 89 14.27 10.46 -10.49
CA LEU A 89 13.55 10.09 -11.70
C LEU A 89 14.04 10.87 -12.94
N SER A 90 14.37 12.12 -12.77
CA SER A 90 14.90 13.01 -13.83
C SER A 90 16.25 12.57 -14.40
N GLU A 91 17.00 11.72 -13.69
CA GLU A 91 18.29 11.17 -14.11
C GLU A 91 18.15 9.77 -14.73
N VAL A 92 16.95 9.18 -14.72
CA VAL A 92 16.73 7.84 -15.28
C VAL A 92 16.65 7.92 -16.81
N PRO A 93 17.47 7.15 -17.56
CA PRO A 93 17.38 7.12 -19.01
C PRO A 93 15.97 6.75 -19.48
N ALA A 94 15.47 7.46 -20.51
CA ALA A 94 14.11 7.27 -21.02
C ALA A 94 13.82 5.82 -21.44
N GLU A 95 14.81 5.10 -21.93
CA GLU A 95 14.70 3.68 -22.34
C GLU A 95 14.32 2.77 -21.17
N ARG A 96 14.73 3.12 -19.94
CA ARG A 96 14.45 2.37 -18.72
C ARG A 96 13.09 2.66 -18.13
N THR A 97 12.41 3.70 -18.60
CA THR A 97 11.07 4.09 -18.11
C THR A 97 9.94 3.65 -19.05
N ARG A 98 10.31 3.16 -20.25
CA ARG A 98 9.32 2.74 -21.25
C ARG A 98 8.56 1.50 -20.82
N GLN A 99 7.26 1.55 -21.06
CA GLN A 99 6.36 0.44 -20.78
C GLN A 99 6.22 -0.48 -22.01
N ARG A 100 6.06 -1.77 -21.72
CA ARG A 100 5.80 -2.81 -22.71
C ARG A 100 4.34 -3.25 -22.65
N ASP A 101 3.84 -3.65 -23.82
CA ASP A 101 2.53 -4.27 -23.91
C ASP A 101 2.56 -5.74 -23.46
N ARG A 102 1.40 -6.39 -23.46
CA ARG A 102 1.20 -7.80 -23.08
C ARG A 102 2.01 -8.77 -23.94
N ASP A 103 2.29 -8.43 -25.20
CA ASP A 103 3.15 -9.20 -26.10
C ASP A 103 4.66 -8.96 -25.88
N GLY A 104 5.01 -8.14 -24.89
CA GLY A 104 6.40 -7.79 -24.53
C GLY A 104 7.03 -6.72 -25.41
N LYS A 105 6.35 -6.19 -26.42
CA LYS A 105 6.88 -5.11 -27.25
C LYS A 105 6.76 -3.76 -26.54
N VAL A 106 7.75 -2.90 -26.74
CA VAL A 106 7.71 -1.52 -26.24
C VAL A 106 6.56 -0.77 -26.95
N MET A 107 5.70 -0.14 -26.18
CA MET A 107 4.62 0.69 -26.69
C MET A 107 5.20 1.95 -27.38
N GLU A 108 4.61 2.39 -28.47
CA GLU A 108 4.98 3.68 -29.10
C GLU A 108 4.51 4.87 -28.26
N LYS A 109 3.30 4.75 -27.69
CA LYS A 109 2.66 5.72 -26.78
C LYS A 109 1.91 4.94 -25.70
N LEU A 110 1.56 5.60 -24.61
CA LEU A 110 0.68 5.02 -23.59
C LEU A 110 -0.78 5.02 -24.09
N PRO A 111 -1.64 4.11 -23.63
CA PRO A 111 -3.08 4.19 -23.83
C PRO A 111 -3.64 5.45 -23.17
N LYS A 112 -4.86 5.82 -23.51
CA LYS A 112 -5.58 6.85 -22.75
C LYS A 112 -5.79 6.39 -21.30
N ILE A 113 -6.11 7.35 -20.43
CA ILE A 113 -6.52 7.04 -19.05
C ILE A 113 -7.96 6.50 -19.14
N TRP A 114 -8.11 5.19 -18.92
CA TRP A 114 -9.43 4.55 -18.97
C TRP A 114 -10.33 5.13 -17.88
N GLU A 115 -11.59 5.45 -18.23
CA GLU A 115 -12.58 6.14 -17.39
C GLU A 115 -12.23 7.59 -17.01
N GLY A 116 -11.05 8.10 -17.41
CA GLY A 116 -10.62 9.47 -17.16
C GLY A 116 -9.75 9.66 -15.93
N LEU A 117 -9.10 10.80 -15.84
CA LEU A 117 -8.22 11.20 -14.75
C LEU A 117 -9.04 11.62 -13.50
N VAL A 118 -10.11 12.39 -13.73
CA VAL A 118 -11.05 12.85 -12.69
C VAL A 118 -12.46 12.46 -13.16
N PRO A 119 -12.90 11.20 -12.85
CA PRO A 119 -14.08 10.60 -13.49
C PRO A 119 -15.42 11.12 -12.96
N SER A 120 -15.41 11.93 -11.91
CA SER A 120 -16.59 12.56 -11.34
C SER A 120 -16.40 14.06 -11.16
N LYS A 121 -17.47 14.82 -11.27
CA LYS A 121 -17.43 16.28 -11.03
C LYS A 121 -16.94 16.61 -9.62
N GLN A 122 -15.94 17.46 -9.53
CA GLN A 122 -15.36 17.95 -8.29
C GLN A 122 -15.14 19.45 -8.40
N VAL A 123 -15.21 20.15 -7.26
CA VAL A 123 -14.95 21.59 -7.19
C VAL A 123 -13.77 21.82 -6.25
N VAL A 124 -12.72 22.41 -6.78
CA VAL A 124 -11.51 22.80 -6.02
C VAL A 124 -11.28 24.29 -6.26
N GLU A 125 -11.14 25.07 -5.20
CA GLU A 125 -10.90 26.52 -5.27
C GLU A 125 -11.86 27.26 -6.22
N HIS A 126 -13.17 26.96 -6.16
CA HIS A 126 -14.25 27.49 -7.00
C HIS A 126 -14.22 27.07 -8.49
N THR A 127 -13.30 26.20 -8.89
CA THR A 127 -13.23 25.66 -10.25
C THR A 127 -13.81 24.25 -10.29
N GLU A 128 -14.72 24.00 -11.25
CA GLU A 128 -15.28 22.67 -11.50
C GLU A 128 -14.33 21.87 -12.40
N TYR A 129 -14.06 20.63 -12.02
CA TYR A 129 -13.24 19.68 -12.77
C TYR A 129 -14.02 18.41 -13.07
N LEU A 130 -13.91 17.96 -14.30
CA LEU A 130 -14.27 16.64 -14.80
C LEU A 130 -13.31 16.35 -15.94
N ILE A 131 -12.45 15.34 -15.82
CA ILE A 131 -11.42 15.05 -16.83
C ILE A 131 -11.62 13.61 -17.30
N GLY A 132 -12.30 13.48 -18.42
CA GLY A 132 -12.65 12.21 -19.05
C GLY A 132 -11.47 11.58 -19.80
N PRO A 133 -11.70 10.40 -20.42
CA PRO A 133 -10.63 9.66 -21.09
C PRO A 133 -10.14 10.28 -22.39
N ASP A 134 -10.91 11.19 -23.00
CA ASP A 134 -10.59 11.82 -24.27
C ASP A 134 -10.21 13.30 -24.13
N ASP A 135 -10.14 13.81 -22.89
CA ASP A 135 -9.85 15.22 -22.61
C ASP A 135 -8.34 15.53 -22.59
N LEU A 136 -7.50 14.50 -22.49
CA LEU A 136 -6.05 14.66 -22.44
C LEU A 136 -5.41 14.38 -23.81
N ALA A 137 -4.37 15.15 -24.12
CA ALA A 137 -3.54 14.91 -25.31
C ALA A 137 -2.89 13.51 -25.25
N PRO A 138 -2.48 12.90 -26.39
CA PRO A 138 -1.77 11.63 -26.41
C PRO A 138 -0.54 11.66 -25.50
N ILE A 139 -0.43 10.67 -24.62
CA ILE A 139 0.62 10.58 -23.59
C ILE A 139 1.79 9.76 -24.14
N PRO A 140 3.02 10.33 -24.20
CA PRO A 140 4.22 9.58 -24.57
C PRO A 140 4.49 8.40 -23.65
N ASN A 141 5.17 7.36 -24.14
CA ASN A 141 5.54 6.22 -23.31
C ASN A 141 6.65 6.58 -22.33
N GLY A 142 6.29 6.73 -21.06
CA GLY A 142 7.15 7.07 -19.94
C GLY A 142 6.38 7.78 -18.81
N PRO A 143 7.04 8.15 -17.74
CA PRO A 143 6.42 8.91 -16.64
C PRO A 143 6.05 10.33 -17.10
N PHE A 144 4.95 10.84 -16.57
CA PHE A 144 4.48 12.19 -16.90
C PHE A 144 3.87 12.89 -15.70
N ALA A 145 3.99 14.22 -15.68
CA ALA A 145 3.33 15.04 -14.67
C ALA A 145 1.81 15.08 -14.94
N LEU A 146 1.01 14.85 -13.90
CA LEU A 146 -0.43 14.98 -13.95
C LEU A 146 -0.82 16.45 -14.20
N LYS A 147 -1.67 16.66 -15.20
CA LYS A 147 -2.08 17.98 -15.68
C LYS A 147 -3.57 18.02 -16.01
N THR A 148 -4.13 19.22 -15.99
CA THR A 148 -5.45 19.49 -16.56
C THR A 148 -5.39 19.45 -18.10
N PRO A 149 -6.54 19.41 -18.80
CA PRO A 149 -6.57 19.49 -20.27
C PRO A 149 -5.91 20.74 -20.84
N GLU A 150 -5.89 21.84 -20.09
CA GLU A 150 -5.26 23.12 -20.45
C GLU A 150 -3.73 23.08 -20.31
N GLY A 151 -3.18 22.03 -19.67
CA GLY A 151 -1.77 21.82 -19.45
C GLY A 151 -1.25 22.34 -18.11
N ASP A 152 -2.11 22.86 -17.25
CA ASP A 152 -1.78 23.29 -15.90
C ASP A 152 -1.52 22.08 -14.98
N PRO A 153 -0.69 22.21 -13.94
CA PRO A 153 -0.53 21.16 -12.94
C PRO A 153 -1.86 20.75 -12.31
N LEU A 154 -2.07 19.44 -12.12
CA LEU A 154 -3.28 18.94 -11.48
C LEU A 154 -3.36 19.41 -10.02
N PRO A 155 -4.44 20.10 -9.60
CA PRO A 155 -4.61 20.51 -8.20
C PRO A 155 -4.59 19.33 -7.22
N HIS A 156 -3.89 19.49 -6.10
CA HIS A 156 -3.74 18.44 -5.07
C HIS A 156 -5.07 18.07 -4.38
N GLY A 157 -6.05 18.97 -4.37
CA GLY A 157 -7.38 18.73 -3.82
C GLY A 157 -8.33 17.92 -4.72
N LEU A 158 -7.85 17.46 -5.89
CA LEU A 158 -8.63 16.59 -6.76
C LEU A 158 -8.41 15.12 -6.43
N VAL A 159 -9.51 14.41 -6.27
CA VAL A 159 -9.51 12.94 -6.18
C VAL A 159 -9.40 12.40 -7.59
N THR A 160 -8.29 11.72 -7.87
CA THR A 160 -8.07 11.02 -9.14
C THR A 160 -8.80 9.69 -9.17
N ARG A 161 -8.97 9.10 -10.35
CA ARG A 161 -9.39 7.71 -10.51
C ARG A 161 -8.53 6.79 -9.64
N ASP A 162 -9.13 5.75 -9.09
CA ASP A 162 -8.42 4.63 -8.46
C ASP A 162 -7.73 3.74 -9.50
N LEU A 163 -6.69 3.03 -9.11
CA LEU A 163 -5.92 2.14 -9.96
C LEU A 163 -5.92 0.74 -9.33
N VAL A 164 -5.95 -0.31 -10.15
CA VAL A 164 -5.83 -1.68 -9.61
C VAL A 164 -4.49 -1.88 -8.89
N HIS A 165 -4.56 -2.32 -7.65
CA HIS A 165 -3.43 -2.57 -6.76
C HIS A 165 -3.61 -3.92 -6.04
N ALA A 166 -3.56 -5.02 -6.81
CA ALA A 166 -3.79 -6.37 -6.35
C ALA A 166 -2.52 -7.23 -6.46
N PHE A 167 -2.44 -8.30 -5.66
CA PHE A 167 -1.25 -9.13 -5.46
C PHE A 167 -0.59 -9.62 -6.76
N TYR A 168 -1.36 -10.27 -7.61
CA TYR A 168 -0.84 -10.81 -8.86
C TYR A 168 -0.59 -9.71 -9.90
N HIS A 169 -1.44 -8.67 -9.92
CA HIS A 169 -1.26 -7.53 -10.82
C HIS A 169 0.10 -6.87 -10.56
N ASN A 170 0.43 -6.60 -9.30
CA ASN A 170 1.69 -5.96 -8.95
C ASN A 170 2.91 -6.81 -9.33
N GLN A 171 2.85 -8.13 -9.17
CA GLN A 171 3.92 -9.03 -9.62
C GLN A 171 4.10 -9.00 -11.14
N MET A 172 3.00 -9.05 -11.90
CA MET A 172 3.03 -8.95 -13.36
C MET A 172 3.52 -7.57 -13.81
N GLN A 173 3.12 -6.49 -13.14
CA GLN A 173 3.55 -5.12 -13.39
C GLN A 173 5.06 -4.95 -13.19
N ILE A 174 5.60 -5.48 -12.10
CA ILE A 174 7.03 -5.45 -11.78
C ILE A 174 7.86 -6.26 -12.78
N ASN A 175 7.30 -7.31 -13.39
CA ASN A 175 7.95 -8.12 -14.42
C ASN A 175 9.38 -8.53 -14.04
N GLY A 176 9.54 -9.19 -12.89
CA GLY A 176 10.85 -9.68 -12.42
C GLY A 176 11.85 -8.59 -12.03
N GLY A 177 11.41 -7.34 -11.87
CA GLY A 177 12.23 -6.17 -11.51
C GLY A 177 12.46 -5.20 -12.67
N ALA A 178 11.97 -5.48 -13.87
CA ALA A 178 12.06 -4.55 -15.01
C ALA A 178 11.15 -3.33 -14.83
N ASN A 179 10.08 -3.42 -14.07
CA ASN A 179 9.06 -2.39 -13.83
C ASN A 179 8.47 -1.82 -15.13
N ASP A 180 8.37 -2.64 -16.16
CA ASP A 180 8.05 -2.23 -17.53
C ASP A 180 6.69 -2.74 -18.04
N GLN A 181 5.86 -3.33 -17.16
CA GLN A 181 4.53 -3.83 -17.52
C GLN A 181 3.39 -3.26 -16.64
N PHE A 182 3.59 -2.12 -15.98
CA PHE A 182 2.55 -1.49 -15.16
C PHE A 182 1.31 -1.14 -15.98
N VAL A 183 1.51 -0.62 -17.17
CA VAL A 183 0.42 -0.28 -18.09
C VAL A 183 -0.27 -1.53 -18.65
N ALA A 184 0.50 -2.56 -18.97
CA ALA A 184 -0.02 -3.81 -19.54
C ALA A 184 -0.99 -4.55 -18.62
N TRP A 185 -0.72 -4.50 -17.31
CA TRP A 185 -1.47 -5.23 -16.27
C TRP A 185 -2.24 -4.32 -15.31
N GLY A 186 -2.25 -3.01 -15.56
CA GLY A 186 -3.13 -2.04 -14.92
C GLY A 186 -4.51 -1.99 -15.56
N ASP A 187 -5.45 -1.31 -14.89
CA ASP A 187 -6.82 -1.08 -15.37
C ASP A 187 -7.08 0.37 -15.79
N SER A 188 -6.14 1.27 -15.49
CA SER A 188 -6.30 2.72 -15.62
C SER A 188 -5.49 3.33 -16.77
N GLY A 189 -4.91 2.49 -17.63
CA GLY A 189 -4.13 2.95 -18.80
C GLY A 189 -2.90 3.76 -18.41
N ALA A 190 -2.68 4.91 -19.03
CA ALA A 190 -1.52 5.76 -18.79
C ALA A 190 -1.40 6.23 -17.35
N LEU A 191 -2.50 6.30 -16.58
CA LEU A 191 -2.51 6.89 -15.23
C LEU A 191 -1.47 6.28 -14.30
N VAL A 192 -1.18 4.99 -14.43
CA VAL A 192 -0.17 4.29 -13.62
C VAL A 192 1.20 4.95 -13.66
N MET A 193 1.54 5.67 -14.75
CA MET A 193 2.82 6.37 -14.95
C MET A 193 2.80 7.83 -14.46
N GLY A 194 1.68 8.30 -13.91
CA GLY A 194 1.48 9.68 -13.49
C GLY A 194 2.19 10.03 -12.18
N HIS A 195 2.63 11.28 -12.06
CA HIS A 195 3.14 11.86 -10.82
C HIS A 195 2.76 13.36 -10.71
N TYR A 196 2.83 13.93 -9.50
CA TYR A 196 2.39 15.32 -9.29
C TYR A 196 3.43 16.39 -9.73
N GLY A 197 4.46 16.01 -10.49
CA GLY A 197 5.44 16.97 -11.02
C GLY A 197 6.09 17.83 -9.94
N ASP A 198 6.39 19.09 -10.27
CA ASP A 198 7.02 20.04 -9.34
C ASP A 198 6.10 20.46 -8.20
N MET A 199 4.78 20.27 -8.34
CA MET A 199 3.80 20.53 -7.28
C MET A 199 4.04 19.71 -6.02
N ARG A 200 4.72 18.55 -6.13
CA ARG A 200 5.14 17.71 -4.98
C ARG A 200 5.89 18.49 -3.91
N ALA A 201 6.75 19.44 -4.32
CA ALA A 201 7.55 20.25 -3.41
C ALA A 201 6.71 21.19 -2.51
N GLN A 202 5.44 21.40 -2.83
CA GLN A 202 4.49 22.18 -2.03
C GLN A 202 3.86 21.36 -0.89
N LEU A 203 3.96 20.02 -0.93
CA LEU A 203 3.45 19.17 0.13
C LEU A 203 4.18 19.43 1.46
N ARG A 204 3.42 19.44 2.55
CA ARG A 204 3.96 19.55 3.90
C ARG A 204 4.87 18.38 4.24
N MET A 205 4.57 17.19 3.71
CA MET A 205 5.44 16.02 3.84
C MET A 205 6.83 16.23 3.24
N TRP A 206 6.97 17.00 2.16
CA TRP A 206 8.29 17.38 1.64
C TRP A 206 9.06 18.27 2.61
N GLN A 207 8.38 19.19 3.28
CA GLN A 207 8.99 20.05 4.31
C GLN A 207 9.46 19.21 5.50
N ILE A 208 8.62 18.28 5.95
CA ILE A 208 8.96 17.32 7.02
C ILE A 208 10.16 16.46 6.61
N ALA A 209 10.17 15.93 5.39
CA ALA A 209 11.28 15.15 4.87
C ALA A 209 12.59 15.95 4.74
N ARG A 210 12.51 17.26 4.43
CA ARG A 210 13.68 18.16 4.41
C ARG A 210 14.21 18.48 5.80
N GLU A 211 13.38 18.41 6.83
CA GLU A 211 13.80 18.65 8.21
C GLU A 211 14.38 17.37 8.85
N PHE A 212 13.85 16.20 8.52
CA PHE A 212 14.18 14.92 9.14
C PHE A 212 14.86 13.96 8.15
N THR A 213 14.56 12.65 8.20
CA THR A 213 15.18 11.67 7.33
C THR A 213 14.16 11.07 6.37
N LEU A 214 14.37 11.22 5.07
CA LEU A 214 13.65 10.47 4.03
C LEU A 214 14.37 9.15 3.77
N CYS A 215 13.63 8.03 3.71
CA CYS A 215 14.16 6.73 3.29
C CYS A 215 13.81 6.51 1.81
N ASP A 216 14.82 6.51 0.92
CA ASP A 216 14.58 6.41 -0.53
C ASP A 216 14.60 4.99 -1.08
N ASN A 217 14.85 4.00 -0.24
CA ASN A 217 14.77 2.58 -0.57
C ASN A 217 13.84 1.84 0.42
N PHE A 218 12.64 2.38 0.61
CA PHE A 218 11.60 1.75 1.43
C PHE A 218 10.55 1.09 0.51
N PHE A 219 10.31 -0.20 0.71
CA PHE A 219 9.45 -1.00 -0.14
C PHE A 219 8.22 -1.51 0.62
N MET A 220 7.07 -1.62 -0.06
CA MET A 220 5.91 -2.24 0.55
C MET A 220 6.19 -3.70 0.92
N GLY A 221 5.62 -4.17 2.03
CA GLY A 221 5.94 -5.46 2.62
C GLY A 221 5.53 -6.65 1.78
N ALA A 222 4.43 -6.51 1.03
CA ALA A 222 3.93 -7.55 0.14
C ALA A 222 3.51 -6.95 -1.20
N PHE A 223 3.52 -7.74 -2.26
CA PHE A 223 2.89 -7.38 -3.53
C PHE A 223 1.39 -7.12 -3.33
N GLY A 224 0.84 -6.16 -4.08
CA GLY A 224 -0.59 -5.90 -4.11
C GLY A 224 -1.10 -4.87 -3.12
N GLY A 225 -2.32 -5.07 -2.64
CA GLY A 225 -3.12 -4.02 -2.04
C GLY A 225 -3.05 -3.89 -0.52
N SER A 226 -3.84 -2.93 -0.04
CA SER A 226 -3.84 -2.46 1.36
C SER A 226 -4.14 -3.57 2.35
N PHE A 227 -5.11 -4.45 2.08
CA PHE A 227 -5.44 -5.57 2.97
C PHE A 227 -4.19 -6.37 3.35
N LEU A 228 -3.42 -6.83 2.36
CA LEU A 228 -2.26 -7.68 2.60
C LEU A 228 -1.12 -6.90 3.27
N ASN A 229 -0.90 -5.64 2.89
CA ASN A 229 0.15 -4.82 3.48
C ASN A 229 -0.14 -4.40 4.92
N HIS A 230 -1.42 -4.24 5.30
CA HIS A 230 -1.81 -4.11 6.71
C HIS A 230 -1.48 -5.39 7.52
N GLN A 231 -1.72 -6.58 6.95
CA GLN A 231 -1.34 -7.85 7.58
C GLN A 231 0.18 -8.00 7.68
N TYR A 232 0.93 -7.57 6.65
CA TYR A 232 2.39 -7.57 6.70
C TYR A 232 2.96 -6.63 7.75
N LEU A 233 2.36 -5.45 7.96
CA LEU A 233 2.78 -4.54 9.02
C LEU A 233 2.69 -5.17 10.41
N ILE A 234 1.66 -5.98 10.66
CA ILE A 234 1.42 -6.53 11.99
C ILE A 234 1.92 -7.97 12.19
N ALA A 235 2.06 -8.76 11.12
CA ALA A 235 2.37 -10.19 11.22
C ALA A 235 3.53 -10.63 10.31
N ALA A 236 3.94 -9.81 9.33
CA ALA A 236 4.94 -10.13 8.31
C ALA A 236 4.63 -11.41 7.50
N GLN A 237 3.36 -11.77 7.40
CA GLN A 237 2.89 -12.90 6.61
C GLN A 237 1.42 -12.73 6.21
N PRO A 238 0.95 -13.37 5.11
CA PRO A 238 -0.45 -13.33 4.73
C PRO A 238 -1.32 -14.14 5.69
N PRO A 239 -2.63 -13.82 5.78
CA PRO A 239 -3.62 -14.67 6.43
C PRO A 239 -3.88 -15.96 5.63
N PHE A 240 -4.24 -17.02 6.33
CA PHE A 240 -4.53 -18.32 5.75
C PHE A 240 -6.00 -18.69 5.90
N TYR A 241 -6.59 -19.27 4.84
CA TYR A 241 -7.97 -19.78 4.86
C TYR A 241 -7.97 -21.31 4.74
N PRO A 242 -7.99 -22.06 5.85
CA PRO A 242 -7.96 -23.53 5.79
C PRO A 242 -9.18 -24.08 5.06
N ASP A 243 -8.97 -25.12 4.22
CA ASP A 243 -10.02 -25.78 3.44
C ASP A 243 -10.87 -24.83 2.58
N ALA A 244 -10.27 -23.77 2.04
CA ALA A 244 -10.98 -22.77 1.25
C ALA A 244 -11.72 -23.36 0.05
N ASP A 245 -11.21 -24.42 -0.55
CA ASP A 245 -11.81 -25.17 -1.67
C ASP A 245 -13.12 -25.89 -1.31
N LYS A 246 -13.37 -26.12 -0.02
CA LYS A 246 -14.59 -26.74 0.51
C LYS A 246 -15.55 -25.73 1.13
N SER A 247 -15.24 -24.45 1.06
CA SER A 247 -15.96 -23.33 1.69
C SER A 247 -16.68 -22.48 0.64
N PRO A 248 -17.55 -21.53 1.04
CA PRO A 248 -18.10 -20.52 0.13
C PRO A 248 -17.03 -19.71 -0.60
N ALA A 249 -15.82 -19.58 -0.03
CA ALA A 249 -14.69 -18.85 -0.62
C ALA A 249 -13.99 -19.61 -1.77
N ALA A 250 -14.37 -20.86 -2.07
CA ALA A 250 -13.79 -21.63 -3.19
C ALA A 250 -13.85 -20.88 -4.52
N LYS A 251 -14.91 -20.11 -4.76
CA LYS A 251 -15.06 -19.27 -5.96
C LYS A 251 -14.13 -18.07 -6.02
N ARG A 252 -13.40 -17.78 -4.94
CA ARG A 252 -12.43 -16.69 -4.81
C ARG A 252 -10.99 -17.11 -5.06
N ILE A 253 -10.74 -18.40 -5.23
CA ILE A 253 -9.41 -18.96 -5.49
C ILE A 253 -8.95 -18.54 -6.88
N ALA A 254 -7.74 -17.99 -6.94
CA ALA A 254 -7.12 -17.52 -8.17
C ALA A 254 -6.91 -18.66 -9.17
N LYS A 255 -7.10 -18.36 -10.45
CA LYS A 255 -6.69 -19.23 -11.55
C LYS A 255 -5.43 -18.68 -12.17
N LEU A 256 -4.34 -19.46 -12.12
CA LEU A 256 -3.04 -19.07 -12.63
C LEU A 256 -2.77 -19.70 -14.01
N GLU A 257 -1.77 -19.16 -14.71
CA GLU A 257 -1.16 -19.81 -15.86
C GLU A 257 -0.30 -20.98 -15.36
N GLY A 258 -0.50 -22.18 -15.94
CA GLY A 258 0.16 -23.41 -15.48
C GLY A 258 -0.42 -23.99 -14.19
N ASP A 259 0.24 -25.02 -13.64
CA ASP A 259 -0.26 -25.84 -12.53
C ASP A 259 0.46 -25.56 -11.19
N ASP A 260 1.44 -24.63 -11.18
CA ASP A 260 2.13 -24.25 -9.94
C ASP A 260 1.24 -23.37 -9.07
N PRO A 261 0.83 -23.81 -7.87
CA PRO A 261 0.01 -23.00 -6.95
C PRO A 261 0.75 -21.73 -6.44
N LYS A 262 2.05 -21.67 -6.65
CA LYS A 262 2.91 -20.51 -6.31
C LYS A 262 3.23 -19.65 -7.54
N GLY A 263 2.61 -19.92 -8.67
CA GLY A 263 2.76 -19.11 -9.88
C GLY A 263 2.39 -17.64 -9.64
N THR A 264 2.93 -16.77 -10.46
CA THR A 264 2.80 -15.31 -10.30
C THR A 264 1.93 -14.65 -11.36
N ARG A 265 1.44 -15.42 -12.33
CA ARG A 265 0.65 -14.91 -13.46
C ARG A 265 -0.79 -15.42 -13.42
N LEU A 266 -1.73 -14.49 -13.42
CA LEU A 266 -3.15 -14.82 -13.53
C LEU A 266 -3.48 -15.32 -14.94
N LYS A 267 -4.39 -16.29 -15.01
CA LYS A 267 -4.98 -16.71 -16.28
C LYS A 267 -5.90 -15.60 -16.78
N LEU A 268 -5.63 -15.13 -18.00
CA LEU A 268 -6.43 -14.11 -18.65
C LEU A 268 -7.85 -14.62 -18.97
N ASP A 269 -8.83 -13.74 -18.79
CA ASP A 269 -10.17 -13.95 -19.37
C ASP A 269 -10.09 -13.78 -20.90
N PRO A 270 -10.76 -14.62 -21.70
CA PRO A 270 -10.80 -14.50 -23.16
C PRO A 270 -11.31 -13.14 -23.67
N LYS A 271 -11.99 -12.34 -22.85
CA LYS A 271 -12.45 -11.00 -23.19
C LYS A 271 -11.35 -9.94 -23.12
N THR A 272 -10.17 -10.29 -22.60
CA THR A 272 -9.04 -9.35 -22.52
C THR A 272 -8.61 -8.93 -23.91
N PRO A 273 -8.52 -7.62 -24.22
CA PRO A 273 -7.96 -7.14 -25.48
C PRO A 273 -6.51 -7.61 -25.66
N ALA A 274 -6.10 -7.85 -26.89
CA ALA A 274 -4.74 -8.31 -27.20
C ALA A 274 -3.67 -7.29 -26.77
N SER A 275 -4.00 -6.01 -26.81
CA SER A 275 -3.13 -4.89 -26.44
C SER A 275 -3.75 -4.07 -25.30
N ALA A 276 -2.92 -3.53 -24.43
CA ALA A 276 -3.34 -2.57 -23.41
C ALA A 276 -3.74 -1.21 -24.02
N ILE A 277 -3.39 -0.95 -25.27
CA ILE A 277 -3.86 0.23 -26.02
C ILE A 277 -5.38 0.16 -26.26
N ASP A 278 -5.93 -1.03 -26.38
CA ASP A 278 -7.35 -1.27 -26.71
C ASP A 278 -8.23 -1.45 -25.45
N GLY A 279 -7.62 -1.62 -24.28
CA GLY A 279 -8.35 -1.75 -23.03
C GLY A 279 -7.61 -2.53 -21.94
N PRO A 280 -8.12 -2.49 -20.71
CA PRO A 280 -7.51 -3.17 -19.58
C PRO A 280 -7.56 -4.69 -19.69
N ALA A 281 -6.67 -5.39 -18.98
CA ALA A 281 -6.73 -6.83 -18.81
C ALA A 281 -7.92 -7.21 -17.92
N VAL A 282 -8.55 -8.34 -18.23
CA VAL A 282 -9.68 -8.89 -17.47
C VAL A 282 -9.26 -10.22 -16.84
N PHE A 283 -9.53 -10.38 -15.57
CA PHE A 283 -9.20 -11.59 -14.82
C PHE A 283 -10.41 -12.11 -14.04
N GLY A 284 -10.40 -13.39 -13.74
CA GLY A 284 -11.34 -13.97 -12.79
C GLY A 284 -11.01 -13.60 -11.33
N PRO A 285 -11.85 -14.04 -10.38
CA PRO A 285 -11.58 -13.85 -8.95
C PRO A 285 -10.18 -14.35 -8.56
N ASN A 286 -9.49 -13.59 -7.70
CA ASN A 286 -8.11 -13.89 -7.32
C ASN A 286 -7.80 -13.43 -5.88
N THR A 287 -8.80 -13.51 -4.99
CA THR A 287 -8.68 -13.10 -3.59
C THR A 287 -7.83 -14.07 -2.77
N LEU A 288 -7.96 -15.36 -3.05
CA LEU A 288 -7.17 -16.42 -2.44
C LEU A 288 -6.17 -16.99 -3.45
N SER A 289 -4.96 -17.28 -3.00
CA SER A 289 -4.02 -18.07 -3.82
C SER A 289 -4.51 -19.51 -3.97
N PRO A 290 -4.03 -20.28 -4.97
CA PRO A 290 -4.44 -21.69 -5.14
C PRO A 290 -4.13 -22.59 -3.95
N ASP A 291 -3.19 -22.22 -3.10
CA ASP A 291 -2.84 -22.86 -1.84
C ASP A 291 -3.41 -22.13 -0.61
N PHE A 292 -4.48 -21.35 -0.80
CA PHE A 292 -5.43 -20.83 0.19
C PHE A 292 -4.93 -19.67 1.07
N TRP A 293 -3.92 -18.92 0.67
CA TRP A 293 -3.54 -17.67 1.34
C TRP A 293 -4.42 -16.51 0.85
N ALA A 294 -4.91 -15.69 1.76
CA ALA A 294 -5.63 -14.48 1.42
C ALA A 294 -4.63 -13.40 0.98
N VAL A 295 -4.61 -13.15 -0.34
CA VAL A 295 -3.65 -12.24 -0.98
C VAL A 295 -4.27 -10.92 -1.45
N ASN A 296 -5.61 -10.86 -1.51
CA ASN A 296 -6.37 -9.63 -1.74
C ASN A 296 -7.50 -9.52 -0.71
N THR A 297 -8.21 -8.40 -0.72
CA THR A 297 -9.17 -8.01 0.33
C THR A 297 -10.20 -9.09 0.63
N MET A 298 -10.21 -9.54 1.89
CA MET A 298 -11.30 -10.26 2.51
C MET A 298 -11.86 -9.46 3.69
N LEU A 299 -13.12 -9.65 4.02
CA LEU A 299 -13.77 -9.02 5.16
C LEU A 299 -13.34 -9.69 6.47
N PRO A 300 -13.21 -8.92 7.56
CA PRO A 300 -12.90 -9.49 8.86
C PRO A 300 -14.06 -10.35 9.38
N PRO A 301 -13.79 -11.32 10.26
CA PRO A 301 -14.80 -12.17 10.88
C PRO A 301 -15.64 -11.43 11.93
N TYR A 302 -15.28 -10.19 12.25
CA TYR A 302 -15.91 -9.39 13.31
C TYR A 302 -16.30 -8.00 12.79
N ALA A 303 -17.34 -7.40 13.39
CA ALA A 303 -17.72 -6.01 13.11
C ALA A 303 -16.55 -5.05 13.43
N PRO A 304 -16.39 -3.93 12.70
CA PRO A 304 -17.21 -3.52 11.55
C PRO A 304 -16.87 -4.33 10.29
N THR A 305 -17.88 -4.69 9.54
CA THR A 305 -17.78 -5.42 8.27
C THR A 305 -19.02 -5.12 7.44
N TYR A 306 -18.94 -5.30 6.12
CA TYR A 306 -20.10 -5.09 5.22
C TYR A 306 -21.12 -6.23 5.25
N GLU A 307 -20.73 -7.40 5.73
CA GLU A 307 -21.57 -8.61 5.73
C GLU A 307 -21.75 -9.13 7.17
N LEU A 308 -22.59 -8.43 7.94
CA LEU A 308 -22.91 -8.81 9.31
C LEU A 308 -23.83 -10.04 9.36
N ASP A 309 -23.63 -10.88 10.37
CA ASP A 309 -24.56 -11.94 10.73
C ASP A 309 -25.70 -11.36 11.58
N ALA A 310 -26.92 -11.35 11.02
CA ALA A 310 -28.10 -10.85 11.72
C ALA A 310 -28.46 -11.66 12.98
N ALA A 311 -28.07 -12.94 13.02
CA ALA A 311 -28.33 -13.84 14.17
C ALA A 311 -27.24 -13.74 15.25
N LYS A 312 -26.06 -13.19 14.92
CA LYS A 312 -24.92 -13.09 15.83
C LYS A 312 -24.32 -11.67 15.82
N PRO A 313 -24.88 -10.73 16.58
CA PRO A 313 -24.40 -9.35 16.61
C PRO A 313 -22.89 -9.28 16.89
N GLY A 314 -22.19 -8.44 16.14
CA GLY A 314 -20.75 -8.25 16.25
C GLY A 314 -19.90 -9.22 15.43
N TYR A 315 -20.52 -10.18 14.74
CA TYR A 315 -19.84 -11.14 13.88
C TYR A 315 -20.23 -10.93 12.42
N ALA A 316 -19.33 -11.30 11.52
CA ALA A 316 -19.61 -11.39 10.08
C ALA A 316 -20.37 -12.69 9.77
N ASN A 317 -21.08 -12.68 8.64
CA ASN A 317 -21.68 -13.88 8.09
C ASN A 317 -20.58 -14.86 7.65
N ALA A 318 -20.48 -15.99 8.36
CA ALA A 318 -19.48 -17.05 8.07
C ALA A 318 -19.75 -17.78 6.76
N ASP A 319 -20.98 -17.74 6.24
CA ASP A 319 -21.35 -18.35 4.96
C ASP A 319 -21.06 -17.45 3.75
N SER A 320 -20.50 -16.25 3.99
CA SER A 320 -20.06 -15.36 2.93
C SER A 320 -18.75 -15.83 2.30
N ALA A 321 -18.70 -15.75 0.97
CA ALA A 321 -17.46 -16.00 0.23
C ALA A 321 -16.38 -14.93 0.48
N HIS A 322 -16.73 -13.82 1.09
CA HIS A 322 -15.85 -12.68 1.31
C HIS A 322 -15.29 -12.62 2.73
N THR A 323 -15.87 -13.34 3.67
CA THR A 323 -15.45 -13.34 5.07
C THR A 323 -14.25 -14.26 5.28
N LEU A 324 -13.16 -13.70 5.81
CA LEU A 324 -12.00 -14.47 6.22
C LEU A 324 -12.27 -15.15 7.57
N VAL A 325 -11.81 -16.38 7.72
CA VAL A 325 -11.86 -17.06 9.02
C VAL A 325 -10.94 -16.37 10.03
N PRO A 326 -11.25 -16.40 11.35
CA PRO A 326 -10.40 -15.83 12.38
C PRO A 326 -8.97 -16.38 12.32
N GLN A 327 -7.97 -15.49 12.40
CA GLN A 327 -6.56 -15.85 12.33
C GLN A 327 -5.96 -16.10 13.72
N GLN A 328 -4.98 -16.98 13.79
CA GLN A 328 -4.37 -17.43 15.08
C GLN A 328 -2.84 -17.30 15.12
N HIS A 329 -2.21 -16.98 13.99
CA HIS A 329 -0.77 -16.79 13.97
C HIS A 329 -0.35 -15.53 14.73
N LYS A 330 0.90 -15.50 15.18
CA LYS A 330 1.43 -14.42 16.02
C LYS A 330 1.55 -13.12 15.26
N THR A 331 1.19 -12.04 15.94
CA THR A 331 1.35 -10.66 15.48
C THR A 331 2.39 -9.92 16.33
N ILE A 332 2.83 -8.77 15.89
CA ILE A 332 3.69 -7.89 16.69
C ILE A 332 2.99 -7.47 18.01
N GLY A 333 1.66 -7.35 18.01
CA GLY A 333 0.87 -7.09 19.21
C GLY A 333 0.97 -8.20 20.25
N ASP A 334 1.11 -9.47 19.82
CA ASP A 334 1.36 -10.60 20.72
C ASP A 334 2.75 -10.50 21.32
N MET A 335 3.77 -10.17 20.52
CA MET A 335 5.15 -10.03 20.97
C MET A 335 5.30 -8.89 21.98
N LEU A 336 4.68 -7.73 21.71
CA LEU A 336 4.66 -6.59 22.63
C LEU A 336 3.96 -6.94 23.94
N SER A 337 2.78 -7.55 23.89
CA SER A 337 2.01 -7.96 25.07
C SER A 337 2.76 -8.98 25.92
N ALA A 338 3.46 -9.95 25.32
CA ALA A 338 4.26 -10.94 26.02
C ALA A 338 5.44 -10.30 26.80
N LYS A 339 5.90 -9.13 26.39
CA LYS A 339 6.93 -8.33 27.07
C LYS A 339 6.36 -7.27 28.03
N GLY A 340 5.04 -7.19 28.19
CA GLY A 340 4.39 -6.16 28.99
C GLY A 340 4.52 -4.74 28.41
N VAL A 341 4.84 -4.61 27.12
CA VAL A 341 4.90 -3.33 26.41
C VAL A 341 3.48 -2.90 26.05
N ASP A 342 3.07 -1.71 26.46
CA ASP A 342 1.76 -1.17 26.12
C ASP A 342 1.73 -0.72 24.65
N TRP A 343 0.62 -1.03 23.96
CA TRP A 343 0.47 -0.71 22.54
C TRP A 343 -0.99 -0.51 22.18
N ALA A 344 -1.27 0.15 21.05
CA ALA A 344 -2.60 0.23 20.48
C ALA A 344 -2.56 0.49 18.97
N TRP A 345 -3.63 0.10 18.28
CA TRP A 345 -3.94 0.51 16.93
C TRP A 345 -5.12 1.48 16.97
N TYR A 346 -4.86 2.72 16.59
CA TYR A 346 -5.88 3.77 16.44
C TYR A 346 -6.33 3.83 14.98
N ALA A 347 -7.54 3.37 14.70
CA ALA A 347 -8.14 3.47 13.38
C ALA A 347 -9.10 4.65 13.31
N GLY A 348 -8.89 5.56 12.36
CA GLY A 348 -9.79 6.69 12.12
C GLY A 348 -11.18 6.22 11.72
N GLY A 349 -12.22 6.76 12.34
CA GLY A 349 -13.62 6.38 12.08
C GLY A 349 -14.03 5.02 12.64
N TRP A 350 -13.26 4.40 13.55
CA TRP A 350 -13.57 3.08 14.10
C TRP A 350 -14.90 3.01 14.82
N ASN A 351 -15.19 3.96 15.72
CA ASN A 351 -16.46 3.98 16.43
C ASN A 351 -17.63 4.25 15.48
N ALA A 352 -17.47 5.17 14.54
CA ALA A 352 -18.46 5.42 13.49
C ALA A 352 -18.77 4.15 12.68
N ALA A 353 -17.73 3.38 12.34
CA ALA A 353 -17.89 2.12 11.63
C ALA A 353 -18.63 1.06 12.46
N LEU A 354 -18.34 0.95 13.77
CA LEU A 354 -19.05 0.05 14.68
C LEU A 354 -20.54 0.43 14.82
N GLU A 355 -20.88 1.70 14.66
CA GLU A 355 -22.26 2.22 14.63
C GLU A 355 -22.95 2.04 13.25
N GLY A 356 -22.29 1.38 12.30
CA GLY A 356 -22.81 1.17 10.95
C GLY A 356 -22.59 2.35 9.97
N ARG A 357 -21.77 3.33 10.34
CA ARG A 357 -21.47 4.54 9.55
C ARG A 357 -20.11 4.44 8.83
N MET A 358 -19.82 3.31 8.17
CA MET A 358 -18.60 3.15 7.38
C MET A 358 -18.56 4.10 6.19
N ASN A 359 -19.73 4.40 5.60
CA ASN A 359 -19.91 5.39 4.54
C ASN A 359 -20.80 6.50 5.10
N ASP A 360 -20.23 7.53 5.68
CA ASP A 360 -20.96 8.65 6.25
C ASP A 360 -21.49 9.60 5.16
N ALA A 361 -22.60 10.33 5.46
CA ALA A 361 -23.14 11.35 4.57
C ALA A 361 -22.16 12.51 4.30
N SER A 362 -21.20 12.74 5.21
CA SER A 362 -20.08 13.67 5.01
C SER A 362 -19.13 13.22 3.90
N PHE A 363 -19.20 11.95 3.51
CA PHE A 363 -18.39 11.33 2.47
C PHE A 363 -19.29 10.57 1.48
N PRO A 364 -20.19 11.26 0.77
CA PRO A 364 -21.11 10.60 -0.15
C PRO A 364 -20.31 9.82 -1.19
N SER A 365 -20.59 8.54 -1.32
CA SER A 365 -19.89 7.59 -2.20
C SER A 365 -18.43 7.33 -1.84
N ARG A 366 -17.96 7.68 -0.63
CA ARG A 366 -16.56 7.48 -0.20
C ARG A 366 -16.52 6.76 1.14
N PRO A 367 -15.65 5.78 1.33
CA PRO A 367 -15.52 5.11 2.61
C PRO A 367 -14.87 6.05 3.63
N ASN A 368 -15.53 6.23 4.78
CA ASN A 368 -14.91 6.85 5.96
C ASN A 368 -13.99 5.84 6.66
N PHE A 369 -14.35 4.55 6.61
CA PHE A 369 -13.61 3.45 7.19
C PHE A 369 -13.65 2.22 6.28
N GLN A 370 -12.48 1.66 5.98
CA GLN A 370 -12.35 0.36 5.32
C GLN A 370 -12.11 -0.74 6.38
N PRO A 371 -12.78 -1.91 6.32
CA PRO A 371 -12.64 -2.95 7.34
C PRO A 371 -11.20 -3.40 7.62
N HIS A 372 -10.32 -3.41 6.60
CA HIS A 372 -8.90 -3.76 6.75
C HIS A 372 -8.04 -2.66 7.41
N HIS A 373 -8.58 -1.44 7.62
CA HIS A 373 -7.89 -0.39 8.37
C HIS A 373 -7.70 -0.73 9.85
N GLN A 374 -8.35 -1.79 10.33
CA GLN A 374 -8.10 -2.40 11.63
C GLN A 374 -7.64 -3.85 11.44
N PRO A 375 -6.35 -4.09 11.13
CA PRO A 375 -5.88 -5.43 10.76
C PRO A 375 -5.97 -6.45 11.90
N PHE A 376 -5.93 -6.03 13.15
CA PHE A 376 -6.11 -6.92 14.29
C PHE A 376 -7.54 -7.46 14.41
N ASN A 377 -8.53 -6.84 13.74
CA ASN A 377 -9.91 -7.30 13.73
C ASN A 377 -10.09 -8.66 13.01
N TYR A 378 -9.03 -9.18 12.39
CA TYR A 378 -9.01 -10.49 11.73
C TYR A 378 -8.58 -11.64 12.67
N TYR A 379 -8.20 -11.36 13.92
CA TYR A 379 -7.59 -12.35 14.82
C TYR A 379 -8.52 -12.74 15.98
N ASP A 380 -8.53 -14.04 16.33
CA ASP A 380 -9.33 -14.61 17.44
C ASP A 380 -9.18 -13.85 18.76
N ARG A 381 -7.98 -13.40 19.03
CA ARG A 381 -7.65 -12.65 20.25
C ARG A 381 -8.54 -11.41 20.42
N PHE A 382 -8.98 -10.82 19.33
CA PHE A 382 -9.75 -9.57 19.30
C PHE A 382 -11.22 -9.79 18.93
N ALA A 383 -11.77 -10.98 19.22
CA ALA A 383 -13.19 -11.26 19.06
C ALA A 383 -14.06 -10.29 19.88
N PRO A 384 -15.32 -10.04 19.48
CA PRO A 384 -16.25 -9.19 20.21
C PRO A 384 -16.37 -9.59 21.68
N GLY A 385 -16.32 -8.59 22.57
CA GLY A 385 -16.41 -8.79 24.02
C GLY A 385 -15.10 -9.14 24.74
N THR A 386 -13.99 -9.34 24.01
CA THR A 386 -12.69 -9.59 24.67
C THR A 386 -12.11 -8.31 25.28
N ALA A 387 -11.40 -8.44 26.40
CA ALA A 387 -10.70 -7.34 27.04
C ALA A 387 -9.59 -6.76 26.14
N ASP A 388 -8.93 -7.62 25.35
CA ASP A 388 -7.86 -7.22 24.42
C ASP A 388 -8.39 -6.36 23.30
N ARG A 389 -9.58 -6.69 22.73
CA ARG A 389 -10.25 -5.83 21.75
C ARG A 389 -10.46 -4.42 22.31
N ALA A 390 -11.05 -4.32 23.49
CA ALA A 390 -11.37 -3.03 24.13
C ALA A 390 -10.09 -2.22 24.47
N LYS A 391 -9.00 -2.90 24.80
CA LYS A 391 -7.74 -2.26 25.20
C LYS A 391 -6.93 -1.76 23.99
N PHE A 392 -6.78 -2.60 22.96
CA PHE A 392 -5.78 -2.42 21.93
C PHE A 392 -6.35 -1.87 20.61
N LEU A 393 -7.63 -2.14 20.30
CA LEU A 393 -8.30 -1.64 19.10
C LEU A 393 -9.04 -0.35 19.45
N ARG A 394 -8.36 0.79 19.24
CA ARG A 394 -8.84 2.09 19.67
C ARG A 394 -9.42 2.88 18.51
N ASP A 395 -10.40 3.70 18.83
CA ASP A 395 -10.87 4.71 17.89
C ASP A 395 -9.80 5.78 17.68
N GLY A 396 -9.43 6.02 16.42
CA GLY A 396 -8.59 7.16 16.02
C GLY A 396 -9.37 8.46 15.96
N GLY A 397 -10.72 8.38 15.98
CA GLY A 397 -11.62 9.51 15.83
C GLY A 397 -11.72 10.02 14.40
N GLU A 398 -12.28 11.21 14.23
CA GLU A 398 -12.54 11.85 12.95
C GLU A 398 -11.91 13.25 12.90
N GLY A 399 -11.43 13.65 11.71
CA GLY A 399 -10.84 14.98 11.50
C GLY A 399 -9.43 15.15 12.06
N SER A 400 -8.97 16.41 12.08
CA SER A 400 -7.58 16.79 12.34
C SER A 400 -7.38 17.61 13.62
N THR A 401 -8.28 17.48 14.59
CA THR A 401 -8.19 18.19 15.87
C THR A 401 -8.42 17.25 17.05
N ALA A 402 -7.78 17.48 18.18
CA ALA A 402 -7.90 16.67 19.39
C ALA A 402 -9.34 16.59 19.94
N ARG A 403 -10.23 17.50 19.54
CA ARG A 403 -11.64 17.48 19.95
C ARG A 403 -12.40 16.28 19.37
N THR A 404 -12.09 15.90 18.15
CA THR A 404 -12.80 14.83 17.41
C THR A 404 -11.90 13.65 17.12
N ASN A 405 -10.58 13.82 17.19
CA ASN A 405 -9.60 12.79 16.93
C ASN A 405 -8.97 12.32 18.24
N LYS A 406 -9.29 11.11 18.64
CA LYS A 406 -8.86 10.52 19.93
C LYS A 406 -7.36 10.29 20.00
N PHE A 407 -6.73 9.92 18.86
CA PHE A 407 -5.27 9.77 18.80
C PHE A 407 -4.56 11.11 19.09
N LEU A 408 -5.04 12.21 18.50
CA LEU A 408 -4.49 13.55 18.76
C LEU A 408 -4.70 13.97 20.21
N ALA A 409 -5.88 13.69 20.79
CA ALA A 409 -6.14 13.97 22.20
C ALA A 409 -5.19 13.22 23.14
N ASP A 410 -4.90 11.95 22.86
CA ASP A 410 -3.96 11.16 23.65
C ASP A 410 -2.51 11.65 23.45
N ALA A 411 -2.14 12.09 22.25
CA ALA A 411 -0.84 12.69 21.95
C ALA A 411 -0.60 14.01 22.72
N GLU A 412 -1.56 14.94 22.67
CA GLU A 412 -1.50 16.21 23.41
C GLU A 412 -1.43 16.01 24.94
N ALA A 413 -2.14 14.99 25.45
CA ALA A 413 -2.13 14.65 26.87
C ALA A 413 -0.90 13.85 27.33
N GLY A 414 0.02 13.46 26.43
CA GLY A 414 1.17 12.61 26.73
C GLY A 414 0.75 11.19 27.16
N LYS A 415 -0.34 10.65 26.60
CA LYS A 415 -0.95 9.35 26.98
C LYS A 415 -0.87 8.28 25.89
N LEU A 416 -0.05 8.49 24.87
CA LEU A 416 0.15 7.47 23.85
C LEU A 416 0.83 6.24 24.46
N PRO A 417 0.40 5.01 24.11
CA PRO A 417 1.12 3.79 24.42
C PRO A 417 2.56 3.82 23.89
N ALA A 418 3.42 2.98 24.45
CA ALA A 418 4.81 2.85 24.00
C ALA A 418 4.92 2.53 22.50
N VAL A 419 3.92 1.82 21.95
CA VAL A 419 3.78 1.60 20.51
C VAL A 419 2.37 1.97 20.07
N SER A 420 2.26 2.96 19.19
CA SER A 420 0.99 3.46 18.67
C SER A 420 0.98 3.41 17.15
N TYR A 421 0.08 2.63 16.59
CA TYR A 421 -0.23 2.68 15.17
C TYR A 421 -1.39 3.65 14.96
N TYR A 422 -1.27 4.51 13.98
CA TYR A 422 -2.33 5.44 13.60
C TYR A 422 -2.67 5.28 12.12
N LYS A 423 -3.91 4.90 11.85
CA LYS A 423 -4.48 4.85 10.51
C LYS A 423 -5.46 6.01 10.36
N PRO A 424 -5.18 7.01 9.51
CA PRO A 424 -6.13 8.10 9.24
C PRO A 424 -7.47 7.57 8.72
N GLN A 425 -8.55 8.31 8.95
CA GLN A 425 -9.84 8.02 8.34
C GLN A 425 -9.78 8.13 6.81
N GLY A 426 -10.76 7.54 6.12
CA GLY A 426 -10.74 7.35 4.67
C GLY A 426 -10.45 8.62 3.85
N ASN A 427 -11.13 9.73 4.11
CA ASN A 427 -10.92 10.98 3.36
C ASN A 427 -9.64 11.75 3.73
N LEU A 428 -8.82 11.26 4.67
CA LEU A 428 -7.59 11.90 5.16
C LEU A 428 -6.36 11.01 4.99
N ASN A 429 -6.44 9.96 4.16
CA ASN A 429 -5.40 8.94 4.04
C ASN A 429 -4.61 8.97 2.72
N MET A 430 -4.99 9.81 1.75
CA MET A 430 -4.42 9.99 0.39
C MET A 430 -4.81 8.91 -0.65
N HIS A 431 -5.70 7.98 -0.37
CA HIS A 431 -6.10 6.93 -1.31
C HIS A 431 -6.74 7.53 -2.57
N ALA A 432 -6.20 7.24 -3.76
CA ALA A 432 -6.85 7.58 -5.02
C ALA A 432 -8.26 6.95 -5.09
N GLY A 433 -9.18 7.60 -5.79
CA GLY A 433 -10.57 7.15 -5.91
C GLY A 433 -11.52 7.72 -4.86
N TYR A 434 -11.06 8.03 -3.63
CA TYR A 434 -11.93 8.60 -2.61
C TYR A 434 -11.30 9.65 -1.68
N SER A 435 -9.98 9.82 -1.72
CA SER A 435 -9.25 10.84 -0.97
C SER A 435 -8.31 11.61 -1.89
N ASP A 436 -8.16 12.90 -1.65
CA ASP A 436 -7.18 13.74 -2.31
C ASP A 436 -5.88 13.83 -1.50
N ILE A 437 -4.78 14.20 -2.17
CA ILE A 437 -3.48 14.26 -1.47
C ILE A 437 -3.34 15.47 -0.58
N ASP A 438 -4.03 16.58 -0.84
CA ASP A 438 -3.95 17.80 -0.03
C ASP A 438 -4.59 17.62 1.36
N ALA A 439 -5.79 17.01 1.42
CA ALA A 439 -6.44 16.71 2.68
C ALA A 439 -5.60 15.76 3.55
N GLY A 440 -5.03 14.70 2.93
CA GLY A 440 -4.17 13.76 3.64
C GLY A 440 -2.84 14.37 4.08
N ASP A 441 -2.20 15.18 3.23
CA ASP A 441 -0.93 15.86 3.54
C ASP A 441 -1.09 16.85 4.71
N ARG A 442 -2.15 17.67 4.68
CA ARG A 442 -2.46 18.59 5.78
C ARG A 442 -2.79 17.84 7.06
N HIS A 443 -3.51 16.72 6.96
CA HIS A 443 -3.83 15.90 8.12
C HIS A 443 -2.58 15.31 8.76
N ILE A 444 -1.71 14.68 7.96
CA ILE A 444 -0.44 14.12 8.45
C ILE A 444 0.42 15.21 9.07
N ALA A 445 0.50 16.39 8.45
CA ALA A 445 1.24 17.52 9.02
C ALA A 445 0.69 17.95 10.38
N ALA A 446 -0.65 18.06 10.52
CA ALA A 446 -1.28 18.38 11.80
C ALA A 446 -1.00 17.32 12.87
N VAL A 447 -0.99 16.03 12.47
CA VAL A 447 -0.60 14.92 13.37
C VAL A 447 0.85 15.08 13.82
N ILE A 448 1.77 15.39 12.92
CA ILE A 448 3.19 15.62 13.27
C ILE A 448 3.34 16.82 14.19
N ASP A 449 2.64 17.92 13.94
CA ASP A 449 2.69 19.11 14.80
C ASP A 449 2.20 18.79 16.23
N ALA A 450 1.12 18.02 16.37
CA ALA A 450 0.62 17.58 17.68
C ALA A 450 1.59 16.64 18.39
N LEU A 451 2.22 15.70 17.67
CA LEU A 451 3.21 14.79 18.24
C LEU A 451 4.48 15.53 18.68
N ARG A 452 4.91 16.54 17.94
CA ARG A 452 6.05 17.41 18.32
C ARG A 452 5.76 18.27 19.56
N ALA A 453 4.50 18.65 19.77
CA ALA A 453 4.04 19.37 20.95
C ALA A 453 3.77 18.45 22.16
N SER A 454 3.75 17.13 21.97
CA SER A 454 3.47 16.16 23.02
C SER A 454 4.55 16.14 24.11
N PRO A 455 4.17 15.98 25.39
CA PRO A 455 5.13 15.72 26.47
C PRO A 455 6.04 14.50 26.24
N GLN A 456 5.68 13.59 25.33
CA GLN A 456 6.46 12.39 25.00
C GLN A 456 7.49 12.62 23.87
N TRP A 457 7.51 13.81 23.25
CA TRP A 457 8.30 14.11 22.06
C TRP A 457 9.78 13.78 22.19
N GLU A 458 10.42 14.17 23.30
CA GLU A 458 11.88 14.04 23.49
C GLU A 458 12.40 12.60 23.35
N LYS A 459 11.52 11.60 23.49
CA LYS A 459 11.85 10.17 23.33
C LYS A 459 10.96 9.47 22.33
N MET A 460 10.49 10.19 21.32
CA MET A 460 9.57 9.66 20.31
C MET A 460 10.29 9.37 19.00
N LEU A 461 9.94 8.24 18.40
CA LEU A 461 10.21 7.93 16.99
C LEU A 461 8.88 7.86 16.26
N ILE A 462 8.75 8.58 15.16
CA ILE A 462 7.60 8.53 14.27
C ILE A 462 8.05 7.98 12.92
N VAL A 463 7.32 7.02 12.40
CA VAL A 463 7.45 6.51 11.04
C VAL A 463 6.22 6.94 10.26
N ILE A 464 6.39 7.80 9.26
CA ILE A 464 5.33 8.11 8.29
C ILE A 464 5.60 7.24 7.07
N THR A 465 4.66 6.38 6.69
CA THR A 465 4.78 5.58 5.48
C THR A 465 3.40 5.26 4.90
N PHE A 466 3.41 4.68 3.72
CA PHE A 466 2.22 4.23 3.00
C PHE A 466 2.12 2.71 3.12
N ASP A 467 0.91 2.18 2.98
CA ASP A 467 0.68 0.74 3.00
C ASP A 467 1.23 0.08 1.74
N GLU A 468 0.94 0.67 0.58
CA GLU A 468 1.38 0.15 -0.71
C GLU A 468 1.40 1.26 -1.80
N ASN A 469 1.69 0.87 -3.05
CA ASN A 469 1.91 1.83 -4.14
C ASN A 469 0.63 2.34 -4.82
N GLY A 470 -0.57 1.82 -4.54
CA GLY A 470 -1.82 2.22 -5.16
C GLY A 470 -1.89 2.00 -6.68
N GLY A 471 -1.18 1.01 -7.20
CA GLY A 471 -1.07 0.79 -8.64
C GLY A 471 -0.14 1.76 -9.38
N TRP A 472 0.37 2.82 -8.71
CA TRP A 472 1.31 3.77 -9.29
C TRP A 472 2.68 3.16 -9.51
N TRP A 473 3.28 3.48 -10.65
CA TRP A 473 4.60 3.02 -11.05
C TRP A 473 5.73 3.64 -10.22
N ASP A 474 6.81 2.88 -10.07
CA ASP A 474 8.10 3.35 -9.57
C ASP A 474 9.23 2.81 -10.44
N HIS A 475 10.30 3.60 -10.64
CA HIS A 475 11.42 3.19 -11.49
C HIS A 475 12.44 2.30 -10.77
N VAL A 476 12.44 2.29 -9.44
CA VAL A 476 13.36 1.47 -8.66
C VAL A 476 12.77 0.08 -8.47
N ALA A 477 13.49 -0.92 -8.96
CA ALA A 477 13.10 -2.31 -8.79
C ALA A 477 13.10 -2.71 -7.31
N PRO A 478 12.06 -3.42 -6.84
CA PRO A 478 12.11 -3.98 -5.50
C PRO A 478 13.21 -5.04 -5.39
N PRO A 479 13.85 -5.18 -4.22
CA PRO A 479 14.81 -6.26 -4.01
C PRO A 479 14.12 -7.61 -4.12
N LYS A 480 14.85 -8.62 -4.60
CA LYS A 480 14.33 -9.99 -4.64
C LYS A 480 14.19 -10.52 -3.21
N GLY A 481 12.99 -10.96 -2.88
CA GLY A 481 12.65 -11.49 -1.56
C GLY A 481 11.97 -12.85 -1.62
N ASP A 482 10.97 -13.04 -0.75
CA ASP A 482 10.16 -14.24 -0.74
C ASP A 482 8.98 -14.16 -1.75
N ARG A 483 8.13 -15.18 -1.76
CA ARG A 483 6.93 -15.27 -2.61
C ARG A 483 5.99 -14.06 -2.47
N TRP A 484 6.02 -13.40 -1.34
CA TRP A 484 5.04 -12.36 -0.98
C TRP A 484 5.52 -10.95 -1.29
N GLY A 485 6.83 -10.74 -1.43
CA GLY A 485 7.44 -9.43 -1.65
C GLY A 485 8.95 -9.41 -1.39
N PRO A 486 9.54 -8.22 -1.22
CA PRO A 486 8.91 -6.88 -1.19
C PRO A 486 8.28 -6.48 -2.52
N GLY A 487 7.27 -5.61 -2.44
CA GLY A 487 6.67 -5.03 -3.63
C GLY A 487 7.27 -3.67 -4.01
N THR A 488 6.49 -2.86 -4.73
CA THR A 488 6.93 -1.56 -5.26
C THR A 488 7.40 -0.61 -4.16
N ARG A 489 8.34 0.30 -4.50
CA ARG A 489 8.86 1.33 -3.59
C ARG A 489 7.79 2.35 -3.19
N ILE A 490 7.73 2.66 -1.90
CA ILE A 490 6.79 3.60 -1.28
C ILE A 490 7.54 4.64 -0.44
N PRO A 491 6.96 5.83 -0.17
CA PRO A 491 7.60 6.82 0.67
C PRO A 491 7.67 6.39 2.15
N ALA A 492 8.79 6.73 2.81
CA ALA A 492 8.88 6.65 4.26
C ALA A 492 9.73 7.80 4.82
N VAL A 493 9.23 8.47 5.86
CA VAL A 493 9.92 9.56 6.56
C VAL A 493 10.05 9.21 8.04
N ILE A 494 11.27 9.29 8.56
CA ILE A 494 11.56 9.07 9.97
C ILE A 494 11.66 10.41 10.68
N VAL A 495 10.75 10.67 11.62
CA VAL A 495 10.63 11.92 12.37
C VAL A 495 10.92 11.66 13.85
N SER A 496 11.93 12.35 14.40
CA SER A 496 12.35 12.17 15.80
C SER A 496 13.29 13.30 16.19
N PRO A 497 13.41 13.69 17.48
CA PRO A 497 14.55 14.44 17.95
C PRO A 497 15.88 13.77 17.62
N HIS A 498 15.89 12.45 17.58
CA HIS A 498 17.03 11.58 17.31
C HIS A 498 17.18 11.16 15.85
N ALA A 499 16.37 11.63 14.93
CA ALA A 499 16.55 11.37 13.51
C ALA A 499 17.72 12.22 12.95
N LYS A 500 18.42 11.68 11.98
CA LYS A 500 19.34 12.49 11.15
C LYS A 500 18.56 13.63 10.51
N LYS A 501 19.15 14.82 10.48
CA LYS A 501 18.46 16.02 10.01
C LYS A 501 18.79 16.31 8.55
N GLY A 502 17.73 16.55 7.74
CA GLY A 502 17.85 16.93 6.34
C GLY A 502 18.62 15.91 5.49
N THR A 503 18.46 14.63 5.77
CA THR A 503 19.21 13.56 5.08
C THR A 503 18.29 12.60 4.34
N VAL A 504 18.86 11.95 3.33
CA VAL A 504 18.23 10.79 2.67
C VAL A 504 19.00 9.55 3.11
N ASP A 505 18.28 8.56 3.67
CA ASP A 505 18.84 7.27 4.04
C ASP A 505 18.60 6.25 2.91
N HIS A 506 19.68 5.72 2.37
CA HIS A 506 19.68 4.78 1.23
C HIS A 506 19.63 3.31 1.66
N THR A 507 19.46 3.03 2.94
CA THR A 507 19.34 1.66 3.44
C THR A 507 18.08 1.01 2.87
N ILE A 508 18.19 -0.25 2.47
CA ILE A 508 17.04 -1.02 2.00
C ILE A 508 16.15 -1.37 3.20
N TYR A 509 14.92 -0.92 3.14
CA TYR A 509 13.87 -1.18 4.11
C TYR A 509 12.65 -1.79 3.44
N ASP A 510 11.83 -2.48 4.20
CA ASP A 510 10.46 -2.81 3.83
C ASP A 510 9.50 -2.51 5.00
N THR A 511 8.19 -2.69 4.80
CA THR A 511 7.19 -2.53 5.88
C THR A 511 7.55 -3.33 7.13
N GLY A 512 8.17 -4.51 6.97
CA GLY A 512 8.66 -5.34 8.08
C GLY A 512 9.81 -4.70 8.89
N SER A 513 10.50 -3.69 8.33
CA SER A 513 11.56 -2.95 9.05
C SER A 513 11.03 -2.24 10.29
N ILE A 514 9.75 -1.88 10.31
CA ILE A 514 9.06 -1.32 11.49
C ILE A 514 9.02 -2.36 12.61
N ALA A 515 8.59 -3.58 12.30
CA ALA A 515 8.56 -4.66 13.28
C ALA A 515 9.98 -5.09 13.72
N ARG A 516 11.00 -5.01 12.83
CA ARG A 516 12.42 -5.21 13.19
C ARG A 516 12.89 -4.16 14.19
N PHE A 517 12.54 -2.89 13.98
CA PHE A 517 12.84 -1.82 14.93
C PHE A 517 12.23 -2.11 16.30
N LEU A 518 10.94 -2.44 16.36
CA LEU A 518 10.23 -2.77 17.59
C LEU A 518 10.86 -3.97 18.29
N THR A 519 11.21 -5.01 17.53
CA THR A 519 11.88 -6.22 18.03
C THR A 519 13.18 -5.85 18.74
N ARG A 520 14.02 -5.04 18.12
CA ARG A 520 15.29 -4.59 18.67
C ARG A 520 15.11 -3.66 19.87
N ARG A 521 14.23 -2.64 19.73
CA ARG A 521 14.01 -1.64 20.77
C ARG A 521 13.46 -2.24 22.06
N PHE A 522 12.50 -3.15 21.96
CA PHE A 522 11.81 -3.74 23.11
C PHE A 522 12.33 -5.14 23.49
N GLY A 523 13.32 -5.67 22.78
CA GLY A 523 13.87 -7.00 23.02
C GLY A 523 12.83 -8.10 22.83
N LEU A 524 12.04 -8.01 21.74
CA LEU A 524 11.00 -8.96 21.43
C LEU A 524 11.59 -10.21 20.75
N GLU A 525 10.83 -11.30 20.77
CA GLU A 525 11.05 -12.40 19.85
C GLU A 525 10.71 -11.96 18.42
N LYS A 526 11.54 -12.34 17.45
CA LYS A 526 11.34 -11.99 16.03
C LYS A 526 10.20 -12.82 15.45
N LEU A 527 9.25 -12.15 14.77
CA LEU A 527 8.20 -12.83 14.00
C LEU A 527 8.81 -13.74 12.93
N GLU A 528 8.18 -14.89 12.69
CA GLU A 528 8.68 -15.87 11.71
C GLU A 528 8.75 -15.31 10.30
N GLY A 529 7.75 -14.53 9.86
CA GLY A 529 7.75 -13.91 8.55
C GLY A 529 8.92 -12.93 8.33
N LEU A 530 9.41 -12.26 9.38
CA LEU A 530 10.62 -11.42 9.28
C LEU A 530 11.88 -12.24 9.01
N LYS A 531 11.99 -13.42 9.63
CA LYS A 531 13.13 -14.34 9.38
C LYS A 531 13.07 -14.88 7.96
N MET A 532 11.88 -15.35 7.54
CA MET A 532 11.67 -15.87 6.17
C MET A 532 12.05 -14.82 5.11
N ARG A 533 11.68 -13.55 5.30
CA ARG A 533 12.03 -12.46 4.41
C ARG A 533 13.54 -12.22 4.35
N GLU A 534 14.20 -12.16 5.51
CA GLU A 534 15.67 -12.00 5.60
C GLU A 534 16.39 -13.13 4.87
N ASP A 535 16.03 -14.37 5.16
CA ASP A 535 16.65 -15.55 4.55
C ASP A 535 16.43 -15.58 3.04
N ALA A 536 15.24 -15.22 2.56
CA ALA A 536 14.94 -15.17 1.12
C ALA A 536 15.75 -14.08 0.41
N MET A 537 15.86 -12.88 0.98
CA MET A 537 16.65 -11.80 0.39
C MET A 537 18.15 -12.12 0.35
N LEU A 538 18.69 -12.72 1.42
CA LEU A 538 20.08 -13.18 1.47
C LEU A 538 20.33 -14.31 0.46
N ALA A 539 19.43 -15.28 0.37
CA ALA A 539 19.50 -16.38 -0.61
C ALA A 539 19.44 -15.88 -2.07
N ALA A 540 18.75 -14.77 -2.31
CA ALA A 540 18.71 -14.11 -3.63
C ALA A 540 19.96 -13.26 -3.94
N GLY A 541 20.99 -13.27 -3.06
CA GLY A 541 22.22 -12.49 -3.22
C GLY A 541 22.11 -11.02 -2.82
N GLY A 542 21.00 -10.61 -2.20
CA GLY A 542 20.77 -9.26 -1.68
C GLY A 542 21.27 -9.09 -0.25
N VAL A 543 20.74 -8.06 0.43
CA VAL A 543 21.01 -7.76 1.84
C VAL A 543 19.72 -7.89 2.64
N ALA A 544 19.83 -8.23 3.93
CA ALA A 544 18.69 -8.22 4.82
C ALA A 544 18.14 -6.78 4.96
N PRO A 545 16.80 -6.59 5.06
CA PRO A 545 16.25 -5.27 5.28
C PRO A 545 16.73 -4.68 6.62
N GLY A 546 16.99 -3.37 6.61
CA GLY A 546 17.38 -2.64 7.82
C GLY A 546 16.26 -2.56 8.86
N ASP A 547 16.61 -2.08 10.04
CA ASP A 547 15.75 -1.93 11.20
C ASP A 547 15.48 -0.46 11.55
N LEU A 548 15.54 0.44 10.60
CA LEU A 548 15.36 1.90 10.70
C LEU A 548 16.41 2.64 11.55
N THR A 549 17.31 1.95 12.22
CA THR A 549 18.36 2.63 13.02
C THR A 549 19.37 3.38 12.15
N GLY A 550 19.47 3.06 10.85
CA GLY A 550 20.23 3.80 9.86
C GLY A 550 19.82 5.26 9.72
N ALA A 551 18.53 5.56 9.94
CA ALA A 551 17.96 6.91 9.89
C ALA A 551 18.19 7.74 11.18
N LEU A 552 18.78 7.15 12.22
CA LEU A 552 18.93 7.78 13.53
C LEU A 552 20.36 8.30 13.76
N ASP A 553 20.44 9.39 14.51
CA ASP A 553 21.67 9.97 15.07
C ASP A 553 21.58 9.83 16.60
N ILE A 554 21.93 8.67 17.11
CA ILE A 554 21.97 8.37 18.54
C ILE A 554 23.42 8.20 18.95
N ALA A 555 23.99 9.27 19.52
CA ALA A 555 25.41 9.36 19.93
C ALA A 555 25.79 8.40 21.08
#